data_9cc23e041a2fabc07e9d6d921b88f497
#
_entry.id   9cc23e041a2fabc07e9d6d921b88f497
#
_cell.length_a   1.000
_cell.length_b   1.000
_cell.length_c   1.000
_cell.angle_alpha   90.00
_cell.angle_beta   90.00
_cell.angle_gamma   90.00
#
_symmetry.space_group_name_H-M   'P 1'
#
loop_
_entity.id
_entity.type
_entity.pdbx_description
1 polymer ?
#
loop_
_entity_poly.entity_id
_entity_poly.type
_entity_poly.pdbx_seq_one_letter_code
_entity_poly.pdbx_strand_id
1 'polypeptide(L)'
;MSRPEQGYHLPAVTEGITRRQVLAGSAGLAGILALRQAPAFAQTREIRMLKSSNFVPASDAELKRQGEEWGRQNRATFVIDAVPTGKLNSKKAAVVTAQAGADINALWIGDEDLYFDHLVDLGDLAEDVGRKLGPWTNPDDFKIRNVWKAIPWYAVVWPMTYRTDLLERVGEKVPDTWEDLYRAGKKLKAIGHPIGIALAASDDANFGMRGLLWSYGSSYVGKDGKTVTINNPRTVEVVEFMKRFYKDCMEQEVLSWDDSNNNRCINAGKCSFIFNPTSAYEAAKKQGIKIRGTDRLIHEVMDHALPPRGPVERATSANYGMLGVWRFSKNVDACKDFLRFHYQEAEQNKFIETSAGYNIPFLEKLTGHPIWSSNPKYRFVKNIMKYTHPPAYPGPQTAASQVVMALHIIPEMFARAVTERMSTKEAIAWADKEISEVHAGRKRVTG
;
A
#
# COMPACT_ATOMS: atom_id res chain seq x y z
N MET A 1 -39.89 -47.34 30.66
CA MET A 1 -40.45 -47.12 29.30
C MET A 1 -39.29 -47.02 28.33
N SER A 2 -38.98 -48.13 27.72
CA SER A 2 -37.90 -48.43 26.81
C SER A 2 -38.31 -48.02 25.38
N ARG A 3 -37.44 -47.28 24.67
CA ARG A 3 -37.57 -47.03 23.22
C ARG A 3 -36.82 -48.11 22.45
N PRO A 4 -37.35 -48.61 21.32
CA PRO A 4 -36.69 -49.63 20.52
C PRO A 4 -35.62 -49.00 19.58
N GLU A 5 -34.49 -49.72 19.47
CA GLU A 5 -33.46 -49.49 18.46
C GLU A 5 -33.95 -49.94 17.09
N GLN A 6 -33.86 -49.05 16.10
CA GLN A 6 -34.04 -49.42 14.69
C GLN A 6 -32.66 -49.69 14.08
N GLY A 7 -32.39 -50.97 13.82
CA GLY A 7 -31.22 -51.40 13.07
C GLY A 7 -31.35 -51.09 11.58
N TYR A 8 -30.38 -50.36 11.01
CA TYR A 8 -30.21 -50.20 9.58
C TYR A 8 -29.41 -51.37 9.01
N HIS A 9 -30.07 -52.21 8.20
CA HIS A 9 -29.41 -53.19 7.35
C HIS A 9 -28.82 -52.51 6.11
N LEU A 10 -27.50 -52.56 5.95
CA LEU A 10 -26.82 -52.28 4.69
C LEU A 10 -26.81 -53.55 3.81
N PRO A 11 -27.16 -53.46 2.52
CA PRO A 11 -27.04 -54.62 1.64
C PRO A 11 -25.56 -54.83 1.27
N ALA A 12 -25.09 -56.07 1.44
CA ALA A 12 -23.77 -56.49 0.98
C ALA A 12 -23.79 -56.61 -0.56
N VAL A 13 -23.05 -55.71 -1.24
CA VAL A 13 -22.73 -55.89 -2.64
C VAL A 13 -21.31 -56.46 -2.74
N THR A 14 -21.23 -57.76 -2.84
CA THR A 14 -20.05 -58.52 -3.23
C THR A 14 -20.20 -58.92 -4.70
N GLU A 15 -19.93 -58.00 -5.63
CA GLU A 15 -19.55 -58.40 -7.00
C GLU A 15 -18.04 -58.30 -7.12
N GLY A 16 -17.37 -59.43 -7.07
CA GLY A 16 -15.94 -59.53 -7.25
C GLY A 16 -15.53 -59.18 -8.68
N ILE A 17 -14.57 -58.28 -8.80
CA ILE A 17 -13.93 -57.94 -10.07
C ILE A 17 -13.33 -59.21 -10.68
N THR A 18 -13.82 -59.61 -11.85
CA THR A 18 -13.37 -60.85 -12.52
C THR A 18 -11.95 -60.67 -13.09
N ARG A 19 -11.17 -61.78 -13.15
CA ARG A 19 -9.84 -61.79 -13.76
C ARG A 19 -9.81 -61.17 -15.18
N ARG A 20 -10.89 -61.27 -15.91
CA ARG A 20 -11.04 -60.71 -17.26
C ARG A 20 -11.13 -59.17 -17.25
N GLN A 21 -11.74 -58.57 -16.23
CA GLN A 21 -11.83 -57.11 -16.05
C GLN A 21 -10.50 -56.50 -15.61
N VAL A 22 -9.72 -57.25 -14.80
CA VAL A 22 -8.35 -56.84 -14.42
C VAL A 22 -7.41 -56.91 -15.61
N LEU A 23 -7.51 -57.92 -16.47
CA LEU A 23 -6.67 -58.04 -17.66
C LEU A 23 -7.05 -57.02 -18.76
N ALA A 24 -8.32 -56.67 -18.91
CA ALA A 24 -8.72 -55.58 -19.79
C ALA A 24 -8.24 -54.19 -19.34
N GLY A 25 -8.25 -53.96 -18.00
CA GLY A 25 -7.69 -52.73 -17.42
C GLY A 25 -6.17 -52.61 -17.56
N SER A 26 -5.44 -53.72 -17.41
CA SER A 26 -3.99 -53.77 -17.55
C SER A 26 -3.50 -53.63 -19.00
N ALA A 27 -4.28 -54.13 -19.97
CA ALA A 27 -3.96 -53.90 -21.41
C ALA A 27 -4.13 -52.42 -21.82
N GLY A 28 -5.11 -51.70 -21.22
CA GLY A 28 -5.26 -50.25 -21.43
C GLY A 28 -4.09 -49.45 -20.83
N LEU A 29 -3.58 -49.82 -19.65
CA LEU A 29 -2.42 -49.20 -19.03
C LEU A 29 -1.11 -49.48 -19.80
N ALA A 30 -0.94 -50.73 -20.30
CA ALA A 30 0.23 -51.11 -21.11
C ALA A 30 0.25 -50.39 -22.46
N GLY A 31 -0.92 -50.14 -23.07
CA GLY A 31 -1.04 -49.35 -24.30
C GLY A 31 -0.62 -47.87 -24.12
N ILE A 32 -0.95 -47.28 -22.97
CA ILE A 32 -0.57 -45.90 -22.63
C ILE A 32 0.95 -45.80 -22.34
N LEU A 33 1.54 -46.83 -21.71
CA LEU A 33 2.98 -46.87 -21.44
C LEU A 33 3.80 -47.19 -22.69
N ALA A 34 3.28 -47.95 -23.66
CA ALA A 34 3.93 -48.28 -24.93
C ALA A 34 4.02 -47.08 -25.92
N LEU A 35 3.11 -46.13 -25.82
CA LEU A 35 3.11 -44.93 -26.65
C LEU A 35 4.12 -43.87 -26.20
N ARG A 36 4.84 -44.06 -25.06
CA ARG A 36 5.76 -43.07 -24.45
C ARG A 36 5.21 -41.62 -24.41
N GLN A 37 3.93 -41.47 -24.64
CA GLN A 37 3.20 -40.24 -24.46
C GLN A 37 2.34 -40.43 -23.20
N ALA A 38 2.89 -40.06 -22.05
CA ALA A 38 2.02 -39.64 -20.96
C ALA A 38 1.04 -38.63 -21.58
N PRO A 39 -0.28 -38.71 -21.29
CA PRO A 39 -1.14 -37.61 -21.65
C PRO A 39 -0.45 -36.37 -21.09
N ALA A 40 0.04 -35.52 -21.96
CA ALA A 40 0.45 -34.19 -21.58
C ALA A 40 -0.85 -33.53 -21.14
N PHE A 41 -1.24 -33.69 -19.87
CA PHE A 41 -1.92 -32.65 -19.20
C PHE A 41 -0.96 -31.49 -19.36
N ALA A 42 -1.21 -30.67 -20.37
CA ALA A 42 -0.53 -29.41 -20.54
C ALA A 42 -0.73 -28.71 -19.20
N GLN A 43 0.28 -28.79 -18.35
CA GLN A 43 0.22 -28.16 -17.03
C GLN A 43 0.00 -26.69 -17.36
N THR A 44 -1.21 -26.22 -17.15
CA THR A 44 -1.59 -24.84 -17.47
C THR A 44 -0.58 -24.00 -16.70
N ARG A 45 0.22 -23.20 -17.42
CA ARG A 45 1.22 -22.34 -16.82
C ARG A 45 0.53 -21.49 -15.76
N GLU A 46 0.98 -21.57 -14.51
CA GLU A 46 0.48 -20.73 -13.42
C GLU A 46 1.47 -19.60 -13.18
N ILE A 47 0.96 -18.37 -13.11
CA ILE A 47 1.71 -17.19 -12.67
C ILE A 47 1.05 -16.70 -11.39
N ARG A 48 1.88 -16.46 -10.40
CA ARG A 48 1.46 -16.05 -9.06
C ARG A 48 1.99 -14.66 -8.72
N MET A 49 1.08 -13.76 -8.30
CA MET A 49 1.41 -12.41 -7.87
C MET A 49 1.14 -12.24 -6.38
N LEU A 50 2.15 -11.81 -5.61
CA LEU A 50 2.00 -11.40 -4.21
C LEU A 50 1.84 -9.88 -4.14
N LYS A 51 0.80 -9.42 -3.44
CA LYS A 51 0.53 -8.00 -3.21
C LYS A 51 -0.21 -7.75 -1.89
N SER A 52 -0.24 -6.50 -1.43
CA SER A 52 -1.18 -6.10 -0.38
C SER A 52 -2.60 -5.96 -0.93
N SER A 53 -3.60 -6.27 -0.10
CA SER A 53 -5.00 -5.95 -0.41
C SER A 53 -5.17 -4.44 -0.59
N ASN A 54 -5.91 -4.03 -1.62
CA ASN A 54 -6.18 -2.62 -1.86
C ASN A 54 -7.31 -2.12 -0.93
N PHE A 55 -7.18 -0.92 -0.41
CA PHE A 55 -8.22 -0.31 0.42
C PHE A 55 -9.46 0.12 -0.38
N VAL A 56 -9.38 0.11 -1.71
CA VAL A 56 -10.53 0.20 -2.62
C VAL A 56 -10.69 -1.16 -3.32
N PRO A 57 -11.55 -2.06 -2.81
CA PRO A 57 -11.64 -3.45 -3.29
C PRO A 57 -11.99 -3.61 -4.77
N ALA A 58 -12.58 -2.60 -5.40
CA ALA A 58 -12.86 -2.60 -6.83
C ALA A 58 -11.57 -2.62 -7.67
N SER A 59 -10.48 -2.04 -7.18
CA SER A 59 -9.15 -2.10 -7.80
C SER A 59 -8.57 -3.52 -7.79
N ASP A 60 -8.77 -4.27 -6.69
CA ASP A 60 -8.37 -5.68 -6.61
C ASP A 60 -9.19 -6.56 -7.56
N ALA A 61 -10.50 -6.31 -7.64
CA ALA A 61 -11.39 -7.02 -8.56
C ALA A 61 -11.01 -6.78 -10.02
N GLU A 62 -10.63 -5.55 -10.37
CA GLU A 62 -10.16 -5.21 -11.72
C GLU A 62 -8.83 -5.89 -12.05
N LEU A 63 -7.87 -5.87 -11.15
CA LEU A 63 -6.60 -6.59 -11.36
C LEU A 63 -6.81 -8.09 -11.55
N LYS A 64 -7.73 -8.68 -10.78
CA LYS A 64 -8.12 -10.08 -10.96
C LYS A 64 -8.74 -10.34 -12.33
N ARG A 65 -9.67 -9.47 -12.78
CA ARG A 65 -10.25 -9.54 -14.14
C ARG A 65 -9.16 -9.50 -15.22
N GLN A 66 -8.18 -8.60 -15.07
CA GLN A 66 -7.06 -8.47 -16.00
C GLN A 66 -6.22 -9.76 -16.03
N GLY A 67 -5.92 -10.33 -14.88
CA GLY A 67 -5.18 -11.59 -14.78
C GLY A 67 -5.93 -12.76 -15.42
N GLU A 68 -7.25 -12.86 -15.21
CA GLU A 68 -8.12 -13.88 -15.81
C GLU A 68 -8.21 -13.70 -17.32
N GLU A 69 -8.34 -12.46 -17.82
CA GLU A 69 -8.39 -12.16 -19.25
C GLU A 69 -7.09 -12.52 -19.94
N TRP A 70 -5.95 -12.06 -19.38
CA TRP A 70 -4.63 -12.42 -19.89
C TRP A 70 -4.42 -13.94 -19.88
N GLY A 71 -4.84 -14.61 -18.78
CA GLY A 71 -4.73 -16.06 -18.63
C GLY A 71 -5.50 -16.83 -19.72
N ARG A 72 -6.72 -16.38 -20.05
CA ARG A 72 -7.51 -16.98 -21.16
C ARG A 72 -6.80 -16.83 -22.50
N GLN A 73 -6.22 -15.65 -22.79
CA GLN A 73 -5.51 -15.38 -24.03
C GLN A 73 -4.22 -16.20 -24.17
N ASN A 74 -3.56 -16.50 -23.04
CA ASN A 74 -2.24 -17.14 -23.00
C ASN A 74 -2.26 -18.60 -22.53
N ARG A 75 -3.44 -19.20 -22.33
CA ARG A 75 -3.62 -20.56 -21.79
C ARG A 75 -2.85 -20.75 -20.48
N ALA A 76 -3.00 -19.76 -19.60
CA ALA A 76 -2.33 -19.70 -18.30
C ALA A 76 -3.35 -19.41 -17.19
N THR A 77 -2.99 -19.74 -15.95
CA THR A 77 -3.73 -19.35 -14.74
C THR A 77 -2.99 -18.20 -14.07
N PHE A 78 -3.71 -17.14 -13.71
CA PHE A 78 -3.16 -16.03 -12.93
C PHE A 78 -3.73 -16.05 -11.53
N VAL A 79 -2.87 -16.17 -10.52
CA VAL A 79 -3.24 -16.25 -9.10
C VAL A 79 -2.74 -15.00 -8.38
N ILE A 80 -3.62 -14.37 -7.59
CA ILE A 80 -3.27 -13.23 -6.74
C ILE A 80 -3.30 -13.67 -5.29
N ASP A 81 -2.14 -13.62 -4.63
CA ASP A 81 -1.99 -13.75 -3.18
C ASP A 81 -2.05 -12.35 -2.56
N ALA A 82 -3.23 -11.93 -2.13
CA ALA A 82 -3.44 -10.66 -1.47
C ALA A 82 -3.31 -10.81 0.05
N VAL A 83 -2.44 -10.01 0.68
CA VAL A 83 -2.20 -10.02 2.13
C VAL A 83 -2.47 -8.63 2.73
N PRO A 84 -2.76 -8.51 4.03
CA PRO A 84 -2.78 -7.21 4.70
C PRO A 84 -1.46 -6.46 4.52
N THR A 85 -1.51 -5.14 4.35
CA THR A 85 -0.35 -4.27 4.05
C THR A 85 0.81 -4.51 5.01
N GLY A 86 0.57 -4.53 6.32
CA GLY A 86 1.59 -4.78 7.32
C GLY A 86 2.22 -6.19 7.30
N LYS A 87 1.70 -7.11 6.46
CA LYS A 87 2.27 -8.47 6.27
C LYS A 87 3.07 -8.62 4.98
N LEU A 88 3.02 -7.64 4.08
CA LEU A 88 3.65 -7.77 2.77
C LEU A 88 5.17 -7.93 2.86
N ASN A 89 5.84 -7.14 3.70
CA ASN A 89 7.30 -7.19 3.84
C ASN A 89 7.81 -8.55 4.34
N SER A 90 7.18 -9.11 5.37
CA SER A 90 7.54 -10.45 5.88
C SER A 90 7.27 -11.55 4.85
N LYS A 91 6.20 -11.44 4.07
CA LYS A 91 5.89 -12.39 3.00
C LYS A 91 6.90 -12.28 1.84
N LYS A 92 7.30 -11.07 1.42
CA LYS A 92 8.37 -10.88 0.43
C LYS A 92 9.68 -11.52 0.87
N ALA A 93 10.11 -11.27 2.10
CA ALA A 93 11.31 -11.86 2.66
C ALA A 93 11.26 -13.41 2.66
N ALA A 94 10.11 -13.99 3.01
CA ALA A 94 9.92 -15.44 2.97
C ALA A 94 10.00 -16.01 1.53
N VAL A 95 9.38 -15.33 0.54
CA VAL A 95 9.44 -15.71 -0.88
C VAL A 95 10.91 -15.71 -1.38
N VAL A 96 11.67 -14.65 -1.06
CA VAL A 96 13.09 -14.55 -1.44
C VAL A 96 13.93 -15.60 -0.75
N THR A 97 13.72 -15.84 0.54
CA THR A 97 14.46 -16.89 1.29
C THR A 97 14.20 -18.29 0.73
N ALA A 98 12.93 -18.59 0.41
CA ALA A 98 12.54 -19.88 -0.17
C ALA A 98 12.88 -20.01 -1.66
N GLN A 99 13.18 -18.90 -2.36
CA GLN A 99 13.28 -18.84 -3.81
C GLN A 99 12.10 -19.50 -4.54
N ALA A 100 10.90 -19.32 -3.98
CA ALA A 100 9.67 -19.97 -4.44
C ALA A 100 8.44 -19.20 -3.97
N GLY A 101 7.30 -19.47 -4.59
CA GLY A 101 5.98 -18.92 -4.23
C GLY A 101 5.47 -17.97 -5.28
N ALA A 102 5.71 -16.66 -5.15
CA ALA A 102 5.26 -15.68 -6.12
C ALA A 102 6.28 -15.50 -7.26
N ASP A 103 5.78 -15.20 -8.46
CA ASP A 103 6.58 -14.83 -9.63
C ASP A 103 6.70 -13.30 -9.75
N ILE A 104 5.58 -12.59 -9.57
CA ILE A 104 5.47 -11.14 -9.54
C ILE A 104 5.24 -10.68 -8.10
N ASN A 105 5.90 -9.61 -7.70
CA ASN A 105 5.67 -9.00 -6.38
C ASN A 105 5.35 -7.52 -6.50
N ALA A 106 4.35 -7.10 -5.72
CA ALA A 106 4.25 -5.71 -5.33
C ALA A 106 5.39 -5.37 -4.38
N LEU A 107 6.13 -4.35 -4.73
CA LEU A 107 7.26 -3.80 -4.01
C LEU A 107 6.93 -2.38 -3.57
N TRP A 108 7.61 -1.88 -2.56
CA TRP A 108 7.65 -0.46 -2.24
C TRP A 108 8.94 0.13 -2.79
N ILE A 109 8.91 1.42 -3.14
CA ILE A 109 10.10 2.10 -3.62
C ILE A 109 11.26 1.95 -2.62
N GLY A 110 12.41 1.47 -3.10
CA GLY A 110 13.58 1.09 -2.28
C GLY A 110 13.74 -0.42 -2.06
N ASP A 111 12.68 -1.22 -2.23
CA ASP A 111 12.79 -2.68 -2.26
C ASP A 111 13.66 -3.16 -3.42
N GLU A 112 13.70 -2.40 -4.51
CA GLU A 112 14.52 -2.69 -5.69
C GLU A 112 16.02 -2.69 -5.36
N ASP A 113 16.46 -1.87 -4.41
CA ASP A 113 17.85 -1.90 -3.93
C ASP A 113 18.04 -3.03 -2.91
N LEU A 114 17.07 -3.25 -2.02
CA LEU A 114 17.10 -4.32 -1.02
C LEU A 114 17.17 -5.71 -1.67
N TYR A 115 16.43 -5.90 -2.75
CA TYR A 115 16.35 -7.19 -3.48
C TYR A 115 17.03 -7.16 -4.85
N PHE A 116 17.97 -6.24 -5.08
CA PHE A 116 18.56 -5.97 -6.39
C PHE A 116 19.03 -7.22 -7.13
N ASP A 117 19.72 -8.12 -6.46
CA ASP A 117 20.28 -9.34 -7.06
C ASP A 117 19.22 -10.44 -7.29
N HIS A 118 18.05 -10.30 -6.67
CA HIS A 118 16.94 -11.24 -6.80
C HIS A 118 15.92 -10.83 -7.87
N LEU A 119 15.99 -9.63 -8.39
CA LEU A 119 15.04 -9.08 -9.38
C LEU A 119 15.61 -9.14 -10.80
N VAL A 120 14.75 -9.42 -11.78
CA VAL A 120 15.11 -9.31 -13.20
C VAL A 120 15.21 -7.85 -13.63
N ASP A 121 15.90 -7.60 -14.72
CA ASP A 121 15.90 -6.32 -15.41
C ASP A 121 14.59 -6.16 -16.20
N LEU A 122 13.90 -5.06 -15.99
CA LEU A 122 12.64 -4.69 -16.67
C LEU A 122 12.81 -3.46 -17.57
N GLY A 123 14.03 -3.08 -17.93
CA GLY A 123 14.31 -1.90 -18.75
C GLY A 123 13.59 -1.91 -20.09
N ASP A 124 13.61 -3.05 -20.79
CA ASP A 124 12.88 -3.23 -22.06
C ASP A 124 11.37 -2.97 -21.93
N LEU A 125 10.79 -3.43 -20.80
CA LEU A 125 9.38 -3.24 -20.50
C LEU A 125 9.08 -1.78 -20.12
N ALA A 126 9.89 -1.19 -19.24
CA ALA A 126 9.71 0.20 -18.79
C ALA A 126 9.79 1.20 -19.94
N GLU A 127 10.72 0.99 -20.88
CA GLU A 127 10.87 1.80 -22.07
C GLU A 127 9.72 1.63 -23.07
N ASP A 128 9.26 0.38 -23.28
CA ASP A 128 8.12 0.10 -24.16
C ASP A 128 6.84 0.76 -23.63
N VAL A 129 6.57 0.64 -22.33
CA VAL A 129 5.42 1.27 -21.68
C VAL A 129 5.53 2.80 -21.75
N GLY A 130 6.71 3.37 -21.47
CA GLY A 130 6.94 4.81 -21.57
C GLY A 130 6.71 5.37 -22.98
N ARG A 131 7.10 4.64 -24.01
CA ARG A 131 6.79 5.03 -25.41
C ARG A 131 5.30 5.06 -25.71
N LYS A 132 4.51 4.15 -25.15
CA LYS A 132 3.08 3.99 -25.43
C LYS A 132 2.18 4.93 -24.60
N LEU A 133 2.52 5.13 -23.35
CA LEU A 133 1.70 5.85 -22.37
C LEU A 133 2.31 7.19 -21.93
N GLY A 134 3.35 7.67 -22.63
CA GLY A 134 4.11 8.86 -22.27
C GLY A 134 5.22 8.57 -21.25
N PRO A 135 6.13 9.51 -21.03
CA PRO A 135 7.24 9.33 -20.11
C PRO A 135 6.75 9.04 -18.68
N TRP A 136 7.58 8.33 -17.94
CA TRP A 136 7.42 8.17 -16.50
C TRP A 136 7.68 9.50 -15.79
N THR A 137 6.84 9.87 -14.85
CA THR A 137 7.09 11.01 -13.96
C THR A 137 8.31 10.69 -13.09
N ASN A 138 9.34 11.54 -13.13
CA ASN A 138 10.59 11.38 -12.37
C ASN A 138 11.22 9.98 -12.52
N PRO A 139 11.57 9.53 -13.73
CA PRO A 139 12.02 8.14 -13.97
C PRO A 139 13.28 7.76 -13.18
N ASP A 140 14.10 8.74 -12.79
CA ASP A 140 15.33 8.49 -12.03
C ASP A 140 15.06 8.11 -10.58
N ASP A 141 13.89 8.42 -10.03
CA ASP A 141 13.47 7.96 -8.70
C ASP A 141 13.26 6.44 -8.65
N PHE A 142 13.05 5.79 -9.81
CA PHE A 142 12.69 4.37 -9.95
C PHE A 142 13.83 3.50 -10.48
N LYS A 143 14.97 4.09 -10.83
CA LYS A 143 16.15 3.35 -11.28
C LYS A 143 17.12 3.19 -10.14
N ILE A 144 17.46 1.95 -9.83
CA ILE A 144 18.54 1.64 -8.89
C ILE A 144 19.80 1.33 -9.68
N ARG A 145 20.89 2.07 -9.41
CA ARG A 145 22.16 1.92 -10.15
C ARG A 145 21.96 2.02 -11.68
N ASN A 146 21.07 2.92 -12.11
CA ASN A 146 20.64 3.13 -13.51
C ASN A 146 19.92 1.93 -14.16
N VAL A 147 19.38 1.00 -13.37
CA VAL A 147 18.68 -0.21 -13.85
C VAL A 147 17.25 -0.22 -13.36
N TRP A 148 16.31 -0.59 -14.23
CA TRP A 148 14.92 -0.84 -13.89
C TRP A 148 14.76 -2.25 -13.28
N LYS A 149 14.80 -2.38 -11.96
CA LYS A 149 14.56 -3.65 -11.25
C LYS A 149 13.10 -3.92 -10.94
N ALA A 150 12.30 -2.89 -11.06
CA ALA A 150 10.85 -2.94 -10.99
C ALA A 150 10.27 -1.85 -11.90
N ILE A 151 8.96 -1.92 -12.17
CA ILE A 151 8.25 -0.92 -12.95
C ILE A 151 7.28 -0.16 -12.01
N PRO A 152 7.21 1.19 -12.06
CA PRO A 152 6.29 1.96 -11.21
C PRO A 152 4.84 1.56 -11.48
N TRP A 153 4.09 1.28 -10.43
CA TRP A 153 2.68 0.83 -10.55
C TRP A 153 1.72 1.98 -10.29
N TYR A 154 1.69 2.46 -9.07
CA TYR A 154 0.89 3.63 -8.66
C TYR A 154 1.43 4.27 -7.39
N ALA A 155 1.10 5.55 -7.19
CA ALA A 155 1.27 6.21 -5.91
C ALA A 155 -0.03 6.17 -5.09
N VAL A 156 0.12 5.98 -3.78
CA VAL A 156 -0.91 6.28 -2.79
C VAL A 156 -0.43 7.47 -1.97
N VAL A 157 -1.22 8.54 -1.92
CA VAL A 157 -0.85 9.82 -1.29
C VAL A 157 -1.71 10.11 -0.07
N TRP A 158 -1.25 10.97 0.85
CA TRP A 158 -1.94 11.31 2.08
C TRP A 158 -2.44 12.77 2.06
N PRO A 159 -3.60 13.07 1.40
CA PRO A 159 -4.32 14.34 1.58
C PRO A 159 -4.96 14.42 2.97
N MET A 160 -5.39 15.60 3.36
CA MET A 160 -6.38 15.73 4.42
C MET A 160 -7.73 15.20 3.92
N THR A 161 -8.32 14.25 4.63
CA THR A 161 -9.73 13.84 4.49
C THR A 161 -10.48 14.34 5.69
N TYR A 162 -11.57 15.10 5.49
CA TYR A 162 -12.21 15.83 6.59
C TYR A 162 -13.72 15.92 6.46
N ARG A 163 -14.37 16.31 7.56
CA ARG A 163 -15.80 16.54 7.72
C ARG A 163 -16.11 18.03 7.57
N THR A 164 -16.78 18.40 6.47
CA THR A 164 -17.15 19.79 6.16
C THR A 164 -18.15 20.35 7.17
N ASP A 165 -19.14 19.54 7.56
CA ASP A 165 -20.18 19.92 8.53
C ASP A 165 -19.61 20.20 9.93
N LEU A 166 -18.55 19.54 10.33
CA LEU A 166 -17.89 19.79 11.61
C LEU A 166 -17.09 21.09 11.59
N LEU A 167 -16.43 21.41 10.45
CA LEU A 167 -15.76 22.71 10.28
C LEU A 167 -16.76 23.86 10.32
N GLU A 168 -17.88 23.75 9.61
CA GLU A 168 -18.96 24.73 9.64
C GLU A 168 -19.48 24.93 11.07
N ARG A 169 -19.70 23.84 11.82
CA ARG A 169 -20.18 23.87 13.21
C ARG A 169 -19.25 24.63 14.16
N VAL A 170 -17.94 24.61 13.95
CA VAL A 170 -16.96 25.33 14.78
C VAL A 170 -16.54 26.67 14.19
N GLY A 171 -17.11 27.08 13.06
CA GLY A 171 -16.82 28.34 12.38
C GLY A 171 -15.41 28.44 11.81
N GLU A 172 -14.86 27.30 11.35
CA GLU A 172 -13.52 27.22 10.76
C GLU A 172 -13.59 26.94 9.26
N LYS A 173 -12.61 27.47 8.52
CA LYS A 173 -12.39 27.13 7.12
C LYS A 173 -11.51 25.88 7.02
N VAL A 174 -11.42 25.33 5.81
CA VAL A 174 -10.47 24.25 5.51
C VAL A 174 -9.05 24.74 5.82
N PRO A 175 -8.32 24.05 6.72
CA PRO A 175 -6.96 24.47 7.11
C PRO A 175 -6.00 24.49 5.92
N ASP A 176 -5.21 25.54 5.76
CA ASP A 176 -4.13 25.63 4.78
C ASP A 176 -2.76 25.33 5.40
N THR A 177 -2.60 25.63 6.68
CA THR A 177 -1.36 25.41 7.44
C THR A 177 -1.56 24.45 8.60
N TRP A 178 -0.46 23.88 9.13
CA TRP A 178 -0.50 23.08 10.34
C TRP A 178 -1.00 23.86 11.57
N GLU A 179 -0.74 25.16 11.65
CA GLU A 179 -1.27 26.01 12.74
C GLU A 179 -2.78 26.27 12.55
N ASP A 180 -3.29 26.37 11.33
CA ASP A 180 -4.73 26.42 11.10
C ASP A 180 -5.41 25.11 11.53
N LEU A 181 -4.78 23.95 11.18
CA LEU A 181 -5.28 22.65 11.58
C LEU A 181 -5.26 22.48 13.10
N TYR A 182 -4.22 22.97 13.78
CA TYR A 182 -4.13 22.98 15.24
C TYR A 182 -5.24 23.83 15.87
N ARG A 183 -5.47 25.04 15.35
CA ARG A 183 -6.54 25.93 15.82
C ARG A 183 -7.92 25.28 15.66
N ALA A 184 -8.20 24.75 14.47
CA ALA A 184 -9.46 24.05 14.21
C ALA A 184 -9.59 22.78 15.06
N GLY A 185 -8.51 22.00 15.19
CA GLY A 185 -8.47 20.75 15.93
C GLY A 185 -8.84 20.89 17.41
N LYS A 186 -8.39 21.96 18.07
CA LYS A 186 -8.79 22.23 19.46
C LYS A 186 -10.32 22.44 19.59
N LYS A 187 -10.92 23.21 18.69
CA LYS A 187 -12.37 23.43 18.68
C LYS A 187 -13.13 22.15 18.37
N LEU A 188 -12.65 21.37 17.42
CA LEU A 188 -13.25 20.11 16.99
C LEU A 188 -13.17 19.05 18.12
N LYS A 189 -12.06 18.95 18.81
CA LYS A 189 -11.91 18.07 19.99
C LYS A 189 -12.85 18.48 21.11
N ALA A 190 -13.00 19.78 21.37
CA ALA A 190 -13.91 20.31 22.39
C ALA A 190 -15.39 19.95 22.15
N ILE A 191 -15.79 19.69 20.91
CA ILE A 191 -17.14 19.21 20.56
C ILE A 191 -17.22 17.68 20.36
N GLY A 192 -16.16 16.93 20.75
CA GLY A 192 -16.13 15.47 20.74
C GLY A 192 -15.72 14.84 19.41
N HIS A 193 -15.07 15.61 18.51
CA HIS A 193 -14.61 15.15 17.21
C HIS A 193 -13.10 15.44 17.02
N PRO A 194 -12.20 14.70 17.70
CA PRO A 194 -10.76 14.91 17.62
C PRO A 194 -10.21 14.67 16.21
N ILE A 195 -8.97 15.07 15.99
CA ILE A 195 -8.21 14.74 14.79
C ILE A 195 -7.61 13.35 14.94
N GLY A 196 -7.75 12.52 13.90
CA GLY A 196 -7.29 11.14 13.86
C GLY A 196 -6.07 10.97 12.95
N ILE A 197 -4.87 11.23 13.47
CA ILE A 197 -3.60 10.95 12.79
C ILE A 197 -2.90 9.81 13.52
N ALA A 198 -2.57 8.71 12.80
CA ALA A 198 -1.87 7.59 13.40
C ALA A 198 -0.47 8.00 13.89
N LEU A 199 -0.11 7.57 15.12
CA LEU A 199 1.22 7.71 15.72
C LEU A 199 1.77 6.35 16.19
N ALA A 200 1.25 5.26 15.65
CA ALA A 200 1.67 3.90 15.93
C ALA A 200 2.69 3.39 14.91
N ALA A 201 3.12 2.13 15.08
CA ALA A 201 3.92 1.43 14.07
C ALA A 201 3.04 1.00 12.89
N SER A 202 2.70 1.95 12.02
CA SER A 202 1.86 1.75 10.83
C SER A 202 2.40 2.54 9.64
N ASP A 203 2.00 2.15 8.43
CA ASP A 203 2.41 2.86 7.21
C ASP A 203 1.78 4.25 7.16
N ASP A 204 0.53 4.41 7.59
CA ASP A 204 -0.11 5.73 7.69
C ASP A 204 0.69 6.70 8.56
N ALA A 205 1.20 6.24 9.70
CA ALA A 205 2.06 7.05 10.56
C ALA A 205 3.41 7.35 9.91
N ASN A 206 4.00 6.37 9.21
CA ASN A 206 5.24 6.57 8.46
C ASN A 206 5.12 7.72 7.45
N PHE A 207 4.07 7.70 6.62
CA PHE A 207 3.88 8.71 5.58
C PHE A 207 3.45 10.05 6.16
N GLY A 208 2.52 10.07 7.12
CA GLY A 208 2.05 11.29 7.77
C GLY A 208 3.18 12.04 8.49
N MET A 209 3.99 11.34 9.28
CA MET A 209 5.06 11.96 10.06
C MET A 209 6.23 12.44 9.21
N ARG A 210 6.53 11.79 8.06
CA ARG A 210 7.52 12.29 7.11
C ARG A 210 7.06 13.58 6.43
N GLY A 211 5.83 13.64 5.96
CA GLY A 211 5.26 14.86 5.39
C GLY A 211 5.32 16.03 6.38
N LEU A 212 5.03 15.77 7.65
CA LEU A 212 5.14 16.76 8.72
C LEU A 212 6.60 17.22 8.90
N LEU A 213 7.57 16.29 9.01
CA LEU A 213 9.00 16.63 9.13
C LEU A 213 9.46 17.55 7.99
N TRP A 214 9.18 17.17 6.75
CA TRP A 214 9.59 17.94 5.58
C TRP A 214 8.94 19.32 5.54
N SER A 215 7.67 19.43 5.94
CA SER A 215 6.99 20.73 5.98
C SER A 215 7.64 21.73 6.92
N TYR A 216 8.42 21.26 7.91
CA TYR A 216 9.25 22.07 8.80
C TYR A 216 10.70 22.21 8.31
N GLY A 217 11.05 21.63 7.16
CA GLY A 217 12.40 21.64 6.61
C GLY A 217 13.38 20.69 7.29
N SER A 218 12.86 19.62 7.93
CA SER A 218 13.67 18.55 8.50
C SER A 218 13.54 17.27 7.66
N SER A 219 14.58 16.43 7.71
CA SER A 219 14.58 15.09 7.12
C SER A 219 15.43 14.16 7.97
N TYR A 220 15.23 12.84 7.80
CA TYR A 220 16.04 11.87 8.53
C TYR A 220 17.36 11.55 7.83
N VAL A 221 17.48 11.83 6.53
CA VAL A 221 18.66 11.56 5.72
C VAL A 221 18.95 12.73 4.79
N GLY A 222 20.21 12.96 4.49
CA GLY A 222 20.68 14.01 3.59
C GLY A 222 20.51 13.65 2.11
N LYS A 223 20.80 14.60 1.22
CA LYS A 223 20.73 14.42 -0.25
C LYS A 223 21.63 13.31 -0.79
N ASP A 224 22.65 12.92 -0.04
CA ASP A 224 23.56 11.82 -0.39
C ASP A 224 22.95 10.42 -0.10
N GLY A 225 21.79 10.36 0.55
CA GLY A 225 21.13 9.12 0.97
C GLY A 225 21.86 8.34 2.05
N LYS A 226 22.87 8.93 2.69
CA LYS A 226 23.77 8.26 3.67
C LYS A 226 23.90 9.02 4.98
N THR A 227 24.07 10.33 4.93
CA THR A 227 24.24 11.17 6.11
C THR A 227 22.94 11.25 6.87
N VAL A 228 22.93 10.79 8.14
CA VAL A 228 21.78 10.91 9.02
C VAL A 228 21.63 12.36 9.47
N THR A 229 20.47 12.94 9.30
CA THR A 229 20.22 14.37 9.53
C THR A 229 19.07 14.66 10.50
N ILE A 230 18.48 13.62 11.09
CA ILE A 230 17.28 13.77 11.95
C ILE A 230 17.54 14.63 13.20
N ASN A 231 18.76 14.63 13.72
CA ASN A 231 19.11 15.37 14.92
C ASN A 231 19.51 16.81 14.59
N ASN A 232 18.52 17.65 14.39
CA ASN A 232 18.70 19.07 14.04
C ASN A 232 17.63 19.96 14.70
N PRO A 233 17.81 21.30 14.75
CA PRO A 233 16.85 22.21 15.39
C PRO A 233 15.43 22.17 14.80
N ARG A 234 15.27 21.93 13.51
CA ARG A 234 13.97 21.81 12.85
C ARG A 234 13.20 20.57 13.31
N THR A 235 13.92 19.47 13.58
CA THR A 235 13.30 18.28 14.18
C THR A 235 12.80 18.58 15.59
N VAL A 236 13.54 19.34 16.40
CA VAL A 236 13.09 19.77 17.73
C VAL A 236 11.80 20.58 17.61
N GLU A 237 11.75 21.55 16.70
CA GLU A 237 10.59 22.41 16.46
C GLU A 237 9.33 21.59 16.11
N VAL A 238 9.45 20.65 15.15
CA VAL A 238 8.31 19.85 14.71
C VAL A 238 7.86 18.81 15.75
N VAL A 239 8.77 18.25 16.53
CA VAL A 239 8.41 17.33 17.63
C VAL A 239 7.68 18.08 18.75
N GLU A 240 8.13 19.28 19.13
CA GLU A 240 7.42 20.11 20.10
C GLU A 240 6.05 20.57 19.58
N PHE A 241 5.94 20.89 18.27
CA PHE A 241 4.64 21.13 17.66
C PHE A 241 3.73 19.92 17.82
N MET A 242 4.21 18.70 17.48
CA MET A 242 3.38 17.49 17.55
C MET A 242 2.99 17.12 18.98
N LYS A 243 3.81 17.41 19.98
CA LYS A 243 3.44 17.21 21.41
C LYS A 243 2.21 18.03 21.79
N ARG A 244 2.23 19.35 21.48
CA ARG A 244 1.05 20.20 21.76
C ARG A 244 -0.15 19.81 20.87
N PHE A 245 0.07 19.45 19.60
CA PHE A 245 -0.98 19.02 18.69
C PHE A 245 -1.66 17.75 19.18
N TYR A 246 -0.88 16.74 19.59
CA TYR A 246 -1.40 15.50 20.16
C TYR A 246 -2.24 15.78 21.42
N LYS A 247 -1.70 16.51 22.36
CA LYS A 247 -2.38 16.84 23.62
C LYS A 247 -3.73 17.54 23.38
N ASP A 248 -3.75 18.54 22.52
CA ASP A 248 -4.86 19.47 22.40
C ASP A 248 -5.89 19.05 21.33
N CYS A 249 -5.51 18.22 20.33
CA CYS A 249 -6.33 17.93 19.16
C CYS A 249 -6.64 16.44 18.96
N MET A 250 -5.90 15.51 19.60
CA MET A 250 -6.00 14.08 19.34
C MET A 250 -6.40 13.30 20.59
N GLU A 251 -6.66 12.00 20.43
CA GLU A 251 -6.93 11.07 21.53
C GLU A 251 -5.86 9.97 21.59
N GLN A 252 -5.71 9.35 22.77
CA GLN A 252 -4.66 8.36 23.03
C GLN A 252 -4.73 7.14 22.10
N GLU A 253 -5.90 6.79 21.60
CA GLU A 253 -6.09 5.60 20.76
C GLU A 253 -5.23 5.60 19.48
N VAL A 254 -4.83 6.79 18.96
CA VAL A 254 -3.98 6.93 17.76
C VAL A 254 -2.60 6.28 17.90
N LEU A 255 -2.15 6.02 19.14
CA LEU A 255 -0.88 5.36 19.45
C LEU A 255 -0.92 3.84 19.24
N SER A 256 -2.09 3.27 18.97
CA SER A 256 -2.29 1.85 18.71
C SER A 256 -2.97 1.54 17.37
N TRP A 257 -3.11 2.55 16.50
CA TRP A 257 -3.80 2.41 15.24
C TRP A 257 -2.99 1.61 14.21
N ASP A 258 -3.70 0.71 13.50
CA ASP A 258 -3.25 0.13 12.23
C ASP A 258 -3.70 1.02 11.05
N ASP A 259 -3.33 0.65 9.82
CA ASP A 259 -3.61 1.40 8.59
C ASP A 259 -5.11 1.47 8.22
N SER A 260 -6.01 0.89 9.01
CA SER A 260 -7.46 0.94 8.78
C SER A 260 -8.22 1.70 9.86
N ASN A 261 -7.59 2.05 10.98
CA ASN A 261 -8.27 2.72 12.10
C ASN A 261 -8.69 4.15 11.77
N ASN A 262 -7.90 4.89 10.99
CA ASN A 262 -8.26 6.22 10.51
C ASN A 262 -9.56 6.19 9.69
N ASN A 263 -9.70 5.23 8.75
CA ASN A 263 -10.92 5.02 7.98
C ASN A 263 -12.12 4.70 8.89
N ARG A 264 -11.92 3.79 9.85
CA ARG A 264 -12.96 3.43 10.83
C ARG A 264 -13.36 4.63 11.68
N CYS A 265 -12.40 5.45 12.12
CA CYS A 265 -12.66 6.60 12.98
C CYS A 265 -13.55 7.64 12.29
N ILE A 266 -13.18 8.07 11.08
CA ILE A 266 -13.96 9.09 10.37
C ILE A 266 -15.31 8.55 9.91
N ASN A 267 -15.39 7.29 9.46
CA ASN A 267 -16.64 6.67 9.02
C ASN A 267 -17.62 6.38 10.17
N ALA A 268 -17.10 6.16 11.38
CA ALA A 268 -17.91 6.09 12.59
C ALA A 268 -18.36 7.47 13.12
N GLY A 269 -17.94 8.57 12.46
CA GLY A 269 -18.22 9.93 12.87
C GLY A 269 -17.48 10.38 14.13
N LYS A 270 -16.46 9.64 14.58
CA LYS A 270 -15.67 9.97 15.76
C LYS A 270 -14.62 11.05 15.46
N CYS A 271 -13.89 10.93 14.34
CA CYS A 271 -12.87 11.90 13.94
C CYS A 271 -13.41 12.96 13.00
N SER A 272 -12.84 14.15 13.07
CA SER A 272 -13.09 15.27 12.17
C SER A 272 -12.18 15.30 10.96
N PHE A 273 -10.91 14.97 11.14
CA PHE A 273 -9.87 14.90 10.13
C PHE A 273 -9.09 13.61 10.26
N ILE A 274 -8.64 13.09 9.11
CA ILE A 274 -7.61 12.06 9.00
C ILE A 274 -6.67 12.43 7.85
N PHE A 275 -5.47 11.87 7.82
CA PHE A 275 -4.63 11.87 6.62
C PHE A 275 -4.83 10.54 5.91
N ASN A 276 -5.51 10.59 4.77
CA ASN A 276 -5.90 9.38 4.05
C ASN A 276 -6.33 9.72 2.62
N PRO A 277 -6.06 8.89 1.63
CA PRO A 277 -6.63 9.04 0.29
C PRO A 277 -8.14 8.76 0.28
N THR A 278 -8.70 8.46 -0.88
CA THR A 278 -10.15 8.34 -1.07
C THR A 278 -10.80 7.12 -0.43
N SER A 279 -10.03 6.17 0.13
CA SER A 279 -10.55 4.88 0.61
C SER A 279 -11.64 5.00 1.69
N ALA A 280 -11.50 5.93 2.64
CA ALA A 280 -12.52 6.16 3.66
C ALA A 280 -13.83 6.68 3.06
N TYR A 281 -13.73 7.65 2.15
CA TYR A 281 -14.86 8.21 1.41
C TYR A 281 -15.56 7.16 0.55
N GLU A 282 -14.81 6.37 -0.22
CA GLU A 282 -15.37 5.32 -1.08
C GLU A 282 -16.04 4.19 -0.26
N ALA A 283 -15.44 3.80 0.86
CA ALA A 283 -16.05 2.83 1.77
C ALA A 283 -17.36 3.35 2.37
N ALA A 284 -17.38 4.61 2.82
CA ALA A 284 -18.58 5.25 3.36
C ALA A 284 -19.71 5.34 2.33
N LYS A 285 -19.37 5.73 1.10
CA LYS A 285 -20.30 5.82 -0.03
C LYS A 285 -20.89 4.46 -0.39
N LYS A 286 -20.03 3.45 -0.57
CA LYS A 286 -20.44 2.08 -0.94
C LYS A 286 -21.32 1.43 0.12
N GLN A 287 -21.04 1.67 1.40
CA GLN A 287 -21.77 1.08 2.51
C GLN A 287 -23.01 1.89 2.94
N GLY A 288 -23.24 3.09 2.36
CA GLY A 288 -24.35 3.96 2.72
C GLY A 288 -24.31 4.37 4.20
N ILE A 289 -23.13 4.67 4.74
CA ILE A 289 -22.97 4.98 6.16
C ILE A 289 -23.64 6.29 6.49
N LYS A 290 -24.56 6.28 7.46
CA LYS A 290 -25.27 7.46 7.94
C LYS A 290 -24.54 8.13 9.11
N ILE A 291 -24.65 9.43 9.23
CA ILE A 291 -24.26 10.17 10.43
C ILE A 291 -25.21 9.77 11.55
N ARG A 292 -24.65 9.37 12.70
CA ARG A 292 -25.43 8.91 13.86
C ARG A 292 -26.54 9.91 14.24
N GLY A 293 -27.76 9.38 14.34
CA GLY A 293 -28.93 10.18 14.72
C GLY A 293 -29.52 11.02 13.59
N THR A 294 -29.11 10.79 12.34
CA THR A 294 -29.64 11.51 11.16
C THR A 294 -29.84 10.55 9.98
N ASP A 295 -30.53 11.01 8.94
CA ASP A 295 -30.63 10.30 7.66
C ASP A 295 -29.54 10.70 6.66
N ARG A 296 -28.71 11.68 6.98
CA ARG A 296 -27.66 12.20 6.11
C ARG A 296 -26.52 11.20 5.99
N LEU A 297 -26.05 10.96 4.77
CA LEU A 297 -24.91 10.08 4.51
C LEU A 297 -23.59 10.77 4.84
N ILE A 298 -22.68 10.05 5.54
CA ILE A 298 -21.45 10.67 6.00
C ILE A 298 -20.52 11.07 4.84
N HIS A 299 -20.52 10.33 3.73
CA HIS A 299 -19.71 10.67 2.56
C HIS A 299 -20.13 11.99 1.89
N GLU A 300 -21.38 12.44 2.06
CA GLU A 300 -21.84 13.74 1.53
C GLU A 300 -21.12 14.92 2.19
N VAL A 301 -20.77 14.77 3.46
CA VAL A 301 -20.05 15.76 4.27
C VAL A 301 -18.55 15.50 4.40
N MET A 302 -18.02 14.50 3.71
CA MET A 302 -16.59 14.30 3.60
C MET A 302 -16.02 15.03 2.39
N ASP A 303 -14.83 15.59 2.53
CA ASP A 303 -14.09 16.19 1.43
C ASP A 303 -12.58 15.96 1.60
N HIS A 304 -11.81 16.29 0.56
CA HIS A 304 -10.37 16.15 0.56
C HIS A 304 -9.70 17.49 0.24
N ALA A 305 -8.58 17.76 0.90
CA ALA A 305 -7.74 18.92 0.65
C ALA A 305 -6.26 18.53 0.60
N LEU A 306 -5.44 19.41 0.02
CA LEU A 306 -3.99 19.25 0.06
C LEU A 306 -3.51 19.17 1.52
N PRO A 307 -2.37 18.48 1.79
CA PRO A 307 -1.81 18.45 3.13
C PRO A 307 -1.49 19.87 3.62
N PRO A 308 -1.50 20.14 4.94
CA PRO A 308 -1.22 21.46 5.45
C PRO A 308 0.21 21.90 5.12
N ARG A 309 0.40 23.18 4.87
CA ARG A 309 1.74 23.78 4.73
C ARG A 309 2.35 24.01 6.12
N GLY A 310 3.61 23.63 6.26
CA GLY A 310 4.43 24.00 7.40
C GLY A 310 5.14 25.36 7.22
N PRO A 311 6.05 25.70 8.16
CA PRO A 311 6.81 26.96 8.08
C PRO A 311 7.70 27.07 6.84
N VAL A 312 8.18 25.94 6.30
CA VAL A 312 9.12 25.90 5.17
C VAL A 312 8.37 25.62 3.87
N GLU A 313 7.59 24.55 3.84
CA GLU A 313 6.91 24.13 2.61
C GLU A 313 5.59 23.39 2.89
N ARG A 314 4.84 23.12 1.83
CA ARG A 314 3.79 22.10 1.83
C ARG A 314 4.41 20.79 1.38
N ALA A 315 4.33 19.77 2.20
CA ALA A 315 4.89 18.45 1.87
C ALA A 315 3.99 17.32 2.35
N THR A 316 4.01 16.23 1.60
CA THR A 316 3.44 14.94 1.98
C THR A 316 4.33 13.82 1.48
N SER A 317 4.24 12.67 2.11
CA SER A 317 4.85 11.47 1.59
C SER A 317 3.84 10.65 0.79
N ALA A 318 4.33 9.70 0.01
CA ALA A 318 3.50 8.72 -0.67
C ALA A 318 4.12 7.33 -0.59
N ASN A 319 3.24 6.35 -0.65
CA ASN A 319 3.63 5.00 -0.93
C ASN A 319 3.72 4.82 -2.46
N TYR A 320 4.91 4.58 -2.96
CA TYR A 320 5.14 4.29 -4.37
C TYR A 320 5.20 2.79 -4.55
N GLY A 321 4.10 2.23 -5.05
CA GLY A 321 4.01 0.83 -5.43
C GLY A 321 4.77 0.56 -6.72
N MET A 322 5.50 -0.54 -6.72
CA MET A 322 6.30 -1.02 -7.85
C MET A 322 5.92 -2.46 -8.15
N LEU A 323 6.14 -2.93 -9.36
CA LEU A 323 5.98 -4.34 -9.74
C LEU A 323 7.34 -4.91 -10.16
N GLY A 324 7.80 -5.91 -9.43
CA GLY A 324 9.04 -6.62 -9.71
C GLY A 324 8.78 -8.08 -10.06
N VAL A 325 9.69 -8.69 -10.84
CA VAL A 325 9.67 -10.10 -11.20
C VAL A 325 10.91 -10.77 -10.61
N TRP A 326 10.72 -11.88 -9.92
CA TRP A 326 11.85 -12.59 -9.31
C TRP A 326 12.67 -13.36 -10.33
N ARG A 327 14.00 -13.36 -10.19
CA ARG A 327 14.92 -14.09 -11.07
C ARG A 327 14.79 -15.60 -10.96
N PHE A 328 14.33 -16.11 -9.82
CA PHE A 328 14.08 -17.53 -9.59
C PHE A 328 12.73 -18.02 -10.16
N SER A 329 11.88 -17.11 -10.65
CA SER A 329 10.65 -17.48 -11.36
C SER A 329 10.99 -18.30 -12.61
N LYS A 330 10.24 -19.37 -12.82
CA LYS A 330 10.30 -20.16 -14.06
C LYS A 330 9.46 -19.54 -15.18
N ASN A 331 8.76 -18.44 -14.90
CA ASN A 331 7.77 -17.82 -15.77
C ASN A 331 8.12 -16.36 -16.13
N VAL A 332 9.42 -15.98 -16.11
CA VAL A 332 9.85 -14.56 -16.30
C VAL A 332 9.24 -13.93 -17.55
N ASP A 333 9.28 -14.62 -18.70
CA ASP A 333 8.73 -14.07 -19.95
C ASP A 333 7.22 -13.87 -19.87
N ALA A 334 6.50 -14.82 -19.28
CA ALA A 334 5.05 -14.72 -19.11
C ALA A 334 4.67 -13.63 -18.09
N CYS A 335 5.50 -13.40 -17.05
CA CYS A 335 5.33 -12.28 -16.14
C CYS A 335 5.51 -10.93 -16.86
N LYS A 336 6.56 -10.80 -17.69
CA LYS A 336 6.77 -9.59 -18.51
C LYS A 336 5.60 -9.38 -19.50
N ASP A 337 5.07 -10.46 -20.07
CA ASP A 337 3.93 -10.39 -20.99
C ASP A 337 2.65 -9.95 -20.29
N PHE A 338 2.35 -10.50 -19.09
CA PHE A 338 1.25 -10.02 -18.26
C PHE A 338 1.42 -8.54 -17.89
N LEU A 339 2.62 -8.10 -17.53
CA LEU A 339 2.87 -6.70 -17.23
C LEU A 339 2.65 -5.81 -18.46
N ARG A 340 3.05 -6.24 -19.68
CA ARG A 340 2.71 -5.52 -20.91
C ARG A 340 1.21 -5.43 -21.15
N PHE A 341 0.46 -6.49 -20.84
CA PHE A 341 -0.99 -6.50 -20.93
C PHE A 341 -1.60 -5.51 -19.91
N HIS A 342 -1.16 -5.57 -18.65
CA HIS A 342 -1.60 -4.67 -17.58
C HIS A 342 -1.37 -3.19 -17.94
N TYR A 343 -0.24 -2.87 -18.61
CA TYR A 343 0.08 -1.50 -19.06
C TYR A 343 -0.48 -1.16 -20.45
N GLN A 344 -1.41 -1.91 -21.00
CA GLN A 344 -2.21 -1.43 -22.15
C GLN A 344 -3.09 -0.26 -21.68
N GLU A 345 -3.25 0.76 -22.54
CA GLU A 345 -3.99 1.97 -22.19
C GLU A 345 -5.42 1.68 -21.68
N ALA A 346 -6.13 0.78 -22.38
CA ALA A 346 -7.48 0.39 -22.00
C ALA A 346 -7.54 -0.27 -20.61
N GLU A 347 -6.55 -1.11 -20.29
CA GLU A 347 -6.48 -1.81 -19.02
C GLU A 347 -6.07 -0.86 -17.87
N GLN A 348 -5.14 0.07 -18.13
CA GLN A 348 -4.76 1.10 -17.17
C GLN A 348 -5.91 2.07 -16.88
N ASN A 349 -6.66 2.50 -17.89
CA ASN A 349 -7.82 3.36 -17.71
C ASN A 349 -8.86 2.70 -16.79
N LYS A 350 -9.20 1.42 -17.01
CA LYS A 350 -10.11 0.68 -16.13
C LYS A 350 -9.58 0.54 -14.71
N PHE A 351 -8.27 0.27 -14.56
CA PHE A 351 -7.65 0.15 -13.24
C PHE A 351 -7.68 1.48 -12.47
N ILE A 352 -7.46 2.60 -13.16
CA ILE A 352 -7.55 3.95 -12.58
C ILE A 352 -9.00 4.27 -12.18
N GLU A 353 -9.97 4.02 -13.06
CA GLU A 353 -11.39 4.24 -12.80
C GLU A 353 -11.88 3.48 -11.58
N THR A 354 -11.56 2.19 -11.49
CA THR A 354 -11.98 1.34 -10.37
C THR A 354 -11.29 1.68 -9.06
N SER A 355 -10.13 2.33 -9.11
CA SER A 355 -9.43 2.81 -7.91
C SER A 355 -10.02 4.09 -7.30
N ALA A 356 -10.92 4.78 -8.01
CA ALA A 356 -11.67 5.94 -7.51
C ALA A 356 -10.78 7.00 -6.84
N GLY A 357 -9.66 7.36 -7.49
CA GLY A 357 -8.73 8.36 -7.00
C GLY A 357 -7.74 7.86 -5.92
N TYR A 358 -7.74 6.57 -5.59
CA TYR A 358 -6.82 5.97 -4.64
C TYR A 358 -5.44 5.68 -5.27
N ASN A 359 -5.42 5.06 -6.45
CA ASN A 359 -4.19 4.73 -7.17
C ASN A 359 -3.87 5.84 -8.19
N ILE A 360 -2.78 6.55 -8.02
CA ILE A 360 -2.34 7.64 -8.92
C ILE A 360 -1.23 7.11 -9.83
N PRO A 361 -1.40 7.15 -11.16
CA PRO A 361 -0.41 6.63 -12.10
C PRO A 361 0.82 7.53 -12.20
N PHE A 362 1.95 6.94 -12.64
CA PHE A 362 3.22 7.63 -12.90
C PHE A 362 3.48 7.93 -14.38
N LEU A 363 2.55 7.62 -15.28
CA LEU A 363 2.68 7.81 -16.71
C LEU A 363 1.95 9.08 -17.15
N GLU A 364 2.63 9.96 -17.90
CA GLU A 364 2.14 11.30 -18.24
C GLU A 364 0.74 11.28 -18.86
N LYS A 365 0.50 10.40 -19.84
CA LYS A 365 -0.80 10.27 -20.51
C LYS A 365 -1.95 9.97 -19.54
N LEU A 366 -1.67 9.23 -18.47
CA LEU A 366 -2.65 8.80 -17.48
C LEU A 366 -2.89 9.85 -16.37
N THR A 367 -1.95 10.76 -16.15
CA THR A 367 -2.11 11.84 -15.16
C THR A 367 -3.22 12.81 -15.51
N GLY A 368 -3.58 12.90 -16.80
CA GLY A 368 -4.70 13.69 -17.31
C GLY A 368 -6.07 12.99 -17.30
N HIS A 369 -6.19 11.79 -16.72
CA HIS A 369 -7.40 10.98 -16.81
C HIS A 369 -8.66 11.72 -16.33
N PRO A 370 -9.81 11.62 -17.07
CA PRO A 370 -11.04 12.37 -16.75
C PRO A 370 -11.59 12.13 -15.35
N ILE A 371 -11.30 10.99 -14.72
CA ILE A 371 -11.77 10.67 -13.36
C ILE A 371 -11.38 11.72 -12.32
N TRP A 372 -10.22 12.38 -12.50
CA TRP A 372 -9.76 13.42 -11.57
C TRP A 372 -10.65 14.67 -11.56
N SER A 373 -11.53 14.79 -12.56
CA SER A 373 -12.50 15.89 -12.69
C SER A 373 -13.95 15.43 -12.54
N SER A 374 -14.21 14.12 -12.58
CA SER A 374 -15.57 13.55 -12.55
C SER A 374 -16.27 13.72 -11.20
N ASN A 375 -15.49 13.78 -10.12
CA ASN A 375 -15.97 13.99 -8.76
C ASN A 375 -15.17 15.13 -8.10
N PRO A 376 -15.83 16.21 -7.63
CA PRO A 376 -15.16 17.29 -6.90
C PRO A 376 -14.31 16.82 -5.71
N LYS A 377 -14.65 15.66 -5.13
CA LYS A 377 -13.91 15.07 -4.02
C LYS A 377 -12.51 14.56 -4.42
N TYR A 378 -12.24 14.37 -5.74
CA TYR A 378 -10.94 13.93 -6.26
C TYR A 378 -10.06 15.08 -6.75
N ARG A 379 -10.51 16.34 -6.67
CA ARG A 379 -9.77 17.52 -7.20
C ARG A 379 -8.35 17.68 -6.66
N PHE A 380 -8.08 17.15 -5.46
CA PHE A 380 -6.76 17.21 -4.84
C PHE A 380 -5.69 16.46 -5.66
N VAL A 381 -6.07 15.38 -6.38
CA VAL A 381 -5.17 14.51 -7.14
C VAL A 381 -4.37 15.32 -8.18
N LYS A 382 -5.00 16.31 -8.82
CA LYS A 382 -4.33 17.15 -9.84
C LYS A 382 -3.11 17.92 -9.34
N ASN A 383 -3.04 18.17 -8.04
CA ASN A 383 -2.00 19.01 -7.47
C ASN A 383 -1.15 18.33 -6.40
N ILE A 384 -1.64 17.26 -5.77
CA ILE A 384 -0.96 16.69 -4.61
C ILE A 384 0.44 16.15 -4.95
N MET A 385 0.63 15.59 -6.15
CA MET A 385 1.94 15.06 -6.59
C MET A 385 3.04 16.14 -6.64
N LYS A 386 2.68 17.42 -6.75
CA LYS A 386 3.65 18.53 -6.70
C LYS A 386 4.29 18.70 -5.31
N TYR A 387 3.64 18.19 -4.28
CA TYR A 387 4.04 18.29 -2.88
C TYR A 387 4.42 16.93 -2.30
N THR A 388 4.44 15.92 -3.16
CA THR A 388 4.67 14.53 -2.74
C THR A 388 6.11 14.16 -2.97
N HIS A 389 6.73 13.59 -1.93
CA HIS A 389 8.09 13.11 -1.98
C HIS A 389 8.16 11.62 -1.62
N PRO A 390 9.13 10.89 -2.20
CA PRO A 390 9.39 9.51 -1.82
C PRO A 390 10.01 9.43 -0.41
N PRO A 391 9.90 8.29 0.30
CA PRO A 391 10.20 8.19 1.74
C PRO A 391 11.58 8.65 2.20
N ALA A 392 12.61 8.56 1.36
CA ALA A 392 13.98 8.99 1.72
C ALA A 392 14.31 10.43 1.30
N TYR A 393 13.31 11.22 0.82
CA TYR A 393 13.57 12.62 0.47
C TYR A 393 14.31 13.39 1.58
N PRO A 394 15.32 14.22 1.25
CA PRO A 394 15.77 14.62 -0.10
C PRO A 394 16.83 13.68 -0.73
N GLY A 395 17.14 12.57 -0.11
CA GLY A 395 18.06 11.56 -0.65
C GLY A 395 17.37 10.55 -1.58
N PRO A 396 18.17 9.74 -2.30
CA PRO A 396 17.68 8.64 -3.11
C PRO A 396 17.10 7.52 -2.25
N GLN A 397 16.20 6.73 -2.83
CA GLN A 397 15.70 5.52 -2.19
C GLN A 397 16.77 4.43 -2.17
N THR A 398 16.95 3.78 -1.02
CA THR A 398 17.98 2.77 -0.79
C THR A 398 17.41 1.62 0.06
N ALA A 399 18.15 0.52 0.12
CA ALA A 399 17.83 -0.58 1.04
C ALA A 399 17.74 -0.08 2.51
N ALA A 400 18.65 0.83 2.90
CA ALA A 400 18.60 1.42 4.25
C ALA A 400 17.30 2.22 4.47
N SER A 401 16.84 3.01 3.49
CA SER A 401 15.58 3.75 3.62
C SER A 401 14.38 2.83 3.82
N GLN A 402 14.35 1.67 3.14
CA GLN A 402 13.32 0.66 3.33
C GLN A 402 13.36 0.03 4.74
N VAL A 403 14.55 -0.23 5.27
CA VAL A 403 14.68 -0.73 6.64
C VAL A 403 14.20 0.31 7.66
N VAL A 404 14.52 1.60 7.49
CA VAL A 404 14.01 2.70 8.34
C VAL A 404 12.48 2.78 8.30
N MET A 405 11.88 2.55 7.12
CA MET A 405 10.41 2.47 6.97
C MET A 405 9.84 1.28 7.73
N ALA A 406 10.37 0.09 7.47
CA ALA A 406 9.86 -1.17 8.03
C ALA A 406 9.99 -1.25 9.56
N LEU A 407 10.99 -0.58 10.13
CA LEU A 407 11.18 -0.45 11.59
C LEU A 407 10.37 0.69 12.22
N HIS A 408 9.62 1.46 11.44
CA HIS A 408 8.77 2.57 11.91
C HIS A 408 9.51 3.58 12.82
N ILE A 409 10.79 3.84 12.55
CA ILE A 409 11.64 4.65 13.47
C ILE A 409 11.09 6.07 13.61
N ILE A 410 10.61 6.69 12.52
CA ILE A 410 10.10 8.06 12.56
C ILE A 410 8.79 8.17 13.36
N PRO A 411 7.75 7.36 13.11
CA PRO A 411 6.56 7.37 13.97
C PRO A 411 6.87 7.10 15.45
N GLU A 412 7.75 6.15 15.73
CA GLU A 412 8.12 5.79 17.09
C GLU A 412 8.84 6.96 17.83
N MET A 413 9.66 7.74 17.13
CA MET A 413 10.26 8.95 17.68
C MET A 413 9.18 9.93 18.16
N PHE A 414 8.18 10.19 17.34
CA PHE A 414 7.05 11.05 17.71
C PHE A 414 6.24 10.46 18.86
N ALA A 415 5.91 9.16 18.81
CA ALA A 415 5.14 8.48 19.85
C ALA A 415 5.81 8.54 21.23
N ARG A 416 7.14 8.35 21.30
CA ARG A 416 7.93 8.46 22.53
C ARG A 416 7.91 9.87 23.10
N ALA A 417 8.01 10.89 22.24
CA ALA A 417 8.00 12.28 22.67
C ALA A 417 6.60 12.74 23.12
N VAL A 418 5.54 12.45 22.35
CA VAL A 418 4.16 12.90 22.68
C VAL A 418 3.59 12.21 23.93
N THR A 419 4.06 11.00 24.27
CA THR A 419 3.69 10.27 25.48
C THR A 419 4.58 10.59 26.67
N GLU A 420 5.55 11.50 26.49
CA GLU A 420 6.54 11.88 27.51
C GLU A 420 7.36 10.70 28.09
N ARG A 421 7.39 9.56 27.38
CA ARG A 421 8.30 8.44 27.69
C ARG A 421 9.76 8.84 27.54
N MET A 422 10.01 9.81 26.66
CA MET A 422 11.30 10.46 26.45
C MET A 422 11.08 11.96 26.29
N SER A 423 12.03 12.76 26.72
CA SER A 423 12.08 14.17 26.32
C SER A 423 12.27 14.28 24.81
N THR A 424 11.95 15.43 24.23
CA THR A 424 12.15 15.68 22.79
C THR A 424 13.57 15.36 22.34
N LYS A 425 14.58 15.79 23.10
CA LYS A 425 15.99 15.54 22.79
C LYS A 425 16.34 14.05 22.84
N GLU A 426 15.87 13.33 23.84
CA GLU A 426 16.09 11.89 23.98
C GLU A 426 15.43 11.09 22.85
N ALA A 427 14.18 11.44 22.47
CA ALA A 427 13.48 10.80 21.38
C ALA A 427 14.19 11.00 20.02
N ILE A 428 14.68 12.21 19.76
CA ILE A 428 15.47 12.52 18.56
C ILE A 428 16.81 11.78 18.57
N ALA A 429 17.54 11.79 19.70
CA ALA A 429 18.81 11.08 19.83
C ALA A 429 18.63 9.56 19.67
N TRP A 430 17.52 9.00 20.18
CA TRP A 430 17.15 7.60 19.94
C TRP A 430 16.95 7.33 18.45
N ALA A 431 16.17 8.14 17.75
CA ALA A 431 15.92 7.98 16.32
C ALA A 431 17.22 8.11 15.48
N ASP A 432 18.07 9.09 15.82
CA ASP A 432 19.36 9.29 15.18
C ASP A 432 20.26 8.04 15.30
N LYS A 433 20.35 7.47 16.49
CA LYS A 433 21.07 6.22 16.74
C LYS A 433 20.50 5.07 15.93
N GLU A 434 19.17 4.86 15.99
CA GLU A 434 18.49 3.77 15.27
C GLU A 434 18.73 3.85 13.77
N ILE A 435 18.58 5.03 13.18
CA ILE A 435 18.80 5.28 11.76
C ILE A 435 20.28 5.07 11.40
N SER A 436 21.21 5.55 12.23
CA SER A 436 22.65 5.36 12.03
C SER A 436 23.05 3.87 12.05
N GLU A 437 22.43 3.07 12.93
CA GLU A 437 22.67 1.62 12.96
C GLU A 437 22.13 0.90 11.71
N VAL A 438 20.99 1.36 11.18
CA VAL A 438 20.47 0.86 9.88
C VAL A 438 21.43 1.19 8.75
N HIS A 439 21.87 2.45 8.64
CA HIS A 439 22.81 2.87 7.59
C HIS A 439 24.18 2.19 7.69
N ALA A 440 24.59 1.80 8.90
CA ALA A 440 25.81 1.01 9.14
C ALA A 440 25.61 -0.51 8.90
N GLY A 441 24.43 -0.96 8.47
CA GLY A 441 24.12 -2.38 8.23
C GLY A 441 24.00 -3.24 9.50
N ARG A 442 23.97 -2.62 10.69
CA ARG A 442 23.86 -3.32 11.99
C ARG A 442 22.41 -3.66 12.37
N LYS A 443 21.43 -3.00 11.75
CA LYS A 443 20.00 -3.32 11.91
C LYS A 443 19.39 -3.70 10.57
N ARG A 444 18.60 -4.76 10.58
CA ARG A 444 17.87 -5.28 9.43
C ARG A 444 16.45 -5.67 9.84
N VAL A 445 15.55 -5.76 8.88
CA VAL A 445 14.25 -6.37 9.12
C VAL A 445 14.47 -7.86 9.33
N THR A 446 14.27 -8.34 10.54
CA THR A 446 14.22 -9.79 10.82
C THR A 446 12.83 -10.29 10.45
N GLY A 447 12.77 -11.31 9.59
CA GLY A 447 11.52 -11.97 9.16
C GLY A 447 10.78 -12.67 10.28
#